data_62ad58f120ab8d8615e884d9e1ce2639
#
_entry.id   62ad58f120ab8d8615e884d9e1ce2639
#
_cell.length_a   1.000
_cell.length_b   1.000
_cell.length_c   1.000
_cell.angle_alpha   90.00
_cell.angle_beta   90.00
_cell.angle_gamma   90.00
#
_symmetry.space_group_name_H-M   'P 1'
#
loop_
_entity.id
_entity.type
_entity.pdbx_description
1 polymer ?
#
loop_
_entity_poly.entity_id
_entity_poly.type
_entity_poly.pdbx_seq_one_letter_code
_entity_poly.pdbx_strand_id
1 'polypeptide(L)'
;MFREDLSRNFGFVLHDVARLLRTIFDRRVKSMGLTRSQWWVLTHVFRNHGATQSELAEALEVEKATLGRLLDRLVDKGWIRRESDAGDRRAKRIYLTEEAEPAMKAMRAAAAELRREAFAGLSAEERERLIDCLLEVKINLSRLDASEAGNASRHRRRA
;
A
#
# COMPACT_ATOMS: atom_id res chain seq x y z
N MET A 1 -23.93 -1.78 -31.16
CA MET A 1 -23.43 -2.10 -29.81
C MET A 1 -21.91 -2.16 -29.90
N PHE A 2 -21.25 -1.09 -29.56
CA PHE A 2 -19.77 -1.00 -29.65
C PHE A 2 -19.17 -1.87 -28.55
N ARG A 3 -18.55 -2.99 -28.92
CA ARG A 3 -17.67 -3.76 -28.03
C ARG A 3 -16.28 -3.15 -28.17
N GLU A 4 -15.93 -2.25 -27.28
CA GLU A 4 -14.54 -1.82 -27.12
C GLU A 4 -13.72 -3.02 -26.64
N ASP A 5 -12.59 -3.30 -27.28
CA ASP A 5 -11.67 -4.35 -26.82
C ASP A 5 -10.90 -3.82 -25.60
N LEU A 6 -11.41 -4.15 -24.43
CA LEU A 6 -10.81 -3.75 -23.15
C LEU A 6 -9.58 -4.57 -22.77
N SER A 7 -9.22 -5.61 -23.54
CA SER A 7 -8.10 -6.50 -23.23
C SER A 7 -6.74 -5.78 -23.21
N ARG A 8 -6.62 -4.68 -23.94
CA ARG A 8 -5.43 -3.81 -23.99
C ARG A 8 -5.64 -2.43 -23.37
N ASN A 9 -6.78 -2.22 -22.71
CA ASN A 9 -7.02 -0.96 -22.01
C ASN A 9 -6.13 -0.88 -20.76
N PHE A 10 -5.34 0.19 -20.66
CA PHE A 10 -4.38 0.42 -19.57
C PHE A 10 -5.02 0.27 -18.19
N GLY A 11 -6.16 0.92 -17.95
CA GLY A 11 -6.83 0.92 -16.64
C GLY A 11 -7.28 -0.48 -16.22
N PHE A 12 -7.89 -1.25 -17.14
CA PHE A 12 -8.34 -2.61 -16.86
C PHE A 12 -7.16 -3.56 -16.64
N VAL A 13 -6.13 -3.50 -17.49
CA VAL A 13 -4.92 -4.32 -17.32
C VAL A 13 -4.23 -4.04 -15.99
N LEU A 14 -4.06 -2.77 -15.64
CA LEU A 14 -3.43 -2.38 -14.39
C LEU A 14 -4.25 -2.83 -13.16
N HIS A 15 -5.57 -2.66 -13.22
CA HIS A 15 -6.48 -3.13 -12.17
C HIS A 15 -6.38 -4.65 -11.98
N ASP A 16 -6.43 -5.42 -13.06
CA ASP A 16 -6.36 -6.88 -13.00
C ASP A 16 -5.01 -7.37 -12.49
N VAL A 17 -3.91 -6.80 -12.96
CA VAL A 17 -2.56 -7.10 -12.44
C VAL A 17 -2.48 -6.83 -10.95
N ALA A 18 -2.92 -5.67 -10.48
CA ALA A 18 -2.89 -5.32 -9.06
C ALA A 18 -3.80 -6.25 -8.23
N ARG A 19 -4.98 -6.62 -8.73
CA ARG A 19 -5.90 -7.56 -8.09
C ARG A 19 -5.28 -8.95 -7.98
N LEU A 20 -4.70 -9.48 -9.05
CA LEU A 20 -4.07 -10.80 -9.09
C LEU A 20 -2.87 -10.87 -8.14
N LEU A 21 -1.98 -9.87 -8.17
CA LEU A 21 -0.84 -9.78 -7.26
C LEU A 21 -1.30 -9.84 -5.80
N ARG A 22 -2.30 -9.04 -5.42
CA ARG A 22 -2.86 -9.05 -4.05
C ARG A 22 -3.47 -10.40 -3.70
N THR A 23 -4.25 -11.00 -4.60
CA THR A 23 -4.93 -12.28 -4.35
C THR A 23 -3.95 -13.42 -4.14
N ILE A 24 -2.88 -13.49 -4.95
CA ILE A 24 -1.86 -14.53 -4.82
C ILE A 24 -1.04 -14.30 -3.55
N PHE A 25 -0.67 -13.05 -3.27
CA PHE A 25 0.06 -12.70 -2.06
C PHE A 25 -0.72 -13.05 -0.79
N ASP A 26 -2.02 -12.74 -0.74
CA ASP A 26 -2.88 -13.13 0.39
C ASP A 26 -2.85 -14.63 0.67
N ARG A 27 -2.90 -15.45 -0.37
CA ARG A 27 -2.84 -16.91 -0.23
C ARG A 27 -1.51 -17.35 0.36
N ARG A 28 -0.40 -16.75 -0.06
CA ARG A 28 0.95 -17.08 0.42
C ARG A 28 1.16 -16.69 1.88
N VAL A 29 0.69 -15.51 2.29
CA VAL A 29 0.86 -15.03 3.68
C VAL A 29 -0.18 -15.63 4.64
N LYS A 30 -1.24 -16.24 4.14
CA LYS A 30 -2.27 -16.90 4.98
C LYS A 30 -1.67 -18.01 5.84
N SER A 31 -0.72 -18.78 5.32
CA SER A 31 0.00 -19.82 6.09
C SER A 31 0.83 -19.25 7.24
N MET A 32 1.13 -17.96 7.22
CA MET A 32 1.85 -17.23 8.28
C MET A 32 0.90 -16.66 9.35
N GLY A 33 -0.40 -16.99 9.29
CA GLY A 33 -1.41 -16.44 10.20
C GLY A 33 -1.73 -14.97 9.98
N LEU A 34 -1.41 -14.43 8.80
CA LEU A 34 -1.66 -13.04 8.43
C LEU A 34 -2.94 -12.91 7.61
N THR A 35 -3.78 -11.97 8.01
CA THR A 35 -4.91 -11.51 7.18
C THR A 35 -4.44 -10.43 6.20
N ARG A 36 -5.23 -10.21 5.12
CA ARG A 36 -4.99 -9.13 4.15
C ARG A 36 -4.76 -7.77 4.84
N SER A 37 -5.65 -7.40 5.75
CA SER A 37 -5.56 -6.12 6.44
C SER A 37 -4.29 -5.99 7.29
N GLN A 38 -3.86 -7.07 7.94
CA GLN A 38 -2.67 -7.06 8.79
C GLN A 38 -1.39 -6.88 7.97
N TRP A 39 -1.19 -7.69 6.91
CA TRP A 39 0.02 -7.55 6.09
C TRP A 39 0.06 -6.22 5.36
N TRP A 40 -1.11 -5.70 4.96
CA TRP A 40 -1.21 -4.40 4.28
C TRP A 40 -0.79 -3.26 5.20
N VAL A 41 -1.30 -3.25 6.44
CA VAL A 41 -0.88 -2.27 7.46
C VAL A 41 0.60 -2.41 7.79
N LEU A 42 1.12 -3.63 8.03
CA LEU A 42 2.55 -3.85 8.30
C LEU A 42 3.45 -3.33 7.18
N THR A 43 3.07 -3.55 5.93
CA THR A 43 3.81 -3.03 4.77
C THR A 43 3.85 -1.51 4.76
N HIS A 44 2.73 -0.85 5.09
CA HIS A 44 2.68 0.61 5.16
C HIS A 44 3.45 1.17 6.34
N VAL A 45 3.39 0.54 7.52
CA VAL A 45 4.22 0.92 8.68
C VAL A 45 5.71 0.78 8.36
N PHE A 46 6.10 -0.29 7.65
CA PHE A 46 7.48 -0.48 7.22
C PHE A 46 7.96 0.63 6.27
N ARG A 47 7.13 1.00 5.30
CA ARG A 47 7.46 2.05 4.31
C ARG A 47 7.45 3.46 4.89
N ASN A 48 6.61 3.70 5.89
CA ASN A 48 6.40 5.00 6.52
C ASN A 48 6.71 4.91 8.02
N HIS A 49 7.93 4.51 8.33
CA HIS A 49 8.40 4.28 9.70
C HIS A 49 8.23 5.54 10.56
N GLY A 50 7.51 5.43 11.65
CA GLY A 50 7.23 6.56 12.53
C GLY A 50 6.10 7.49 12.05
N ALA A 51 5.35 7.11 11.01
CA ALA A 51 4.16 7.85 10.61
C ALA A 51 3.10 7.81 11.72
N THR A 52 2.32 8.88 11.81
CA THR A 52 1.17 8.95 12.70
C THR A 52 0.03 8.05 12.22
N GLN A 53 -0.88 7.70 13.12
CA GLN A 53 -2.07 6.95 12.74
C GLN A 53 -2.91 7.68 11.68
N SER A 54 -2.91 9.02 11.68
CA SER A 54 -3.62 9.82 10.68
C SER A 54 -3.00 9.72 9.30
N GLU A 55 -1.68 9.87 9.21
CA GLU A 55 -0.92 9.73 7.96
C GLU A 55 -1.04 8.31 7.39
N LEU A 56 -1.02 7.29 8.25
CA LEU A 56 -1.24 5.90 7.81
C LEU A 56 -2.67 5.66 7.33
N ALA A 57 -3.69 6.26 7.96
CA ALA A 57 -5.08 6.13 7.54
C ALA A 57 -5.30 6.75 6.16
N GLU A 58 -4.70 7.91 5.91
CA GLU A 58 -4.71 8.57 4.61
C GLU A 58 -3.99 7.72 3.54
N ALA A 59 -2.77 7.25 3.83
CA ALA A 59 -1.99 6.41 2.91
C ALA A 59 -2.64 5.05 2.59
N LEU A 60 -3.48 4.55 3.48
CA LEU A 60 -4.23 3.30 3.32
C LEU A 60 -5.65 3.52 2.77
N GLU A 61 -6.08 4.78 2.63
CA GLU A 61 -7.44 5.16 2.22
C GLU A 61 -8.53 4.50 3.09
N VAL A 62 -8.30 4.47 4.42
CA VAL A 62 -9.23 3.88 5.39
C VAL A 62 -9.58 4.88 6.49
N GLU A 63 -10.76 4.71 7.08
CA GLU A 63 -11.16 5.50 8.25
C GLU A 63 -10.24 5.27 9.44
N LYS A 64 -9.92 6.34 10.19
CA LYS A 64 -9.05 6.30 11.38
C LYS A 64 -9.50 5.26 12.41
N ALA A 65 -10.82 5.12 12.62
CA ALA A 65 -11.39 4.15 13.56
C ALA A 65 -11.14 2.70 13.09
N THR A 66 -11.25 2.43 11.79
CA THR A 66 -10.97 1.12 11.21
C THR A 66 -9.50 0.78 11.33
N LEU A 67 -8.62 1.73 10.97
CA LEU A 67 -7.18 1.55 11.16
C LEU A 67 -6.84 1.34 12.64
N GLY A 68 -7.45 2.09 13.56
CA GLY A 68 -7.22 1.94 15.00
C GLY A 68 -7.39 0.49 15.46
N ARG A 69 -8.51 -0.14 15.10
CA ARG A 69 -8.77 -1.56 15.42
C ARG A 69 -7.78 -2.54 14.79
N LEU A 70 -7.28 -2.23 13.60
CA LEU A 70 -6.25 -3.07 12.96
C LEU A 70 -4.91 -2.93 13.67
N LEU A 71 -4.54 -1.72 14.05
CA LEU A 71 -3.33 -1.44 14.83
C LEU A 71 -3.40 -2.07 16.23
N ASP A 72 -4.56 -2.04 16.91
CA ASP A 72 -4.73 -2.70 18.21
C ASP A 72 -4.36 -4.18 18.14
N ARG A 73 -4.88 -4.89 17.14
CA ARG A 73 -4.56 -6.32 16.91
C ARG A 73 -3.07 -6.57 16.63
N LEU A 74 -2.36 -5.61 16.03
CA LEU A 74 -0.93 -5.72 15.77
C LEU A 74 -0.11 -5.38 17.02
N VAL A 75 -0.60 -4.47 17.87
CA VAL A 75 -0.03 -4.21 19.21
C VAL A 75 -0.19 -5.45 20.09
N ASP A 76 -1.38 -6.07 20.11
CA ASP A 76 -1.64 -7.31 20.88
C ASP A 76 -0.71 -8.46 20.47
N LYS A 77 -0.29 -8.50 19.19
CA LYS A 77 0.72 -9.44 18.69
C LYS A 77 2.16 -9.04 19.03
N GLY A 78 2.37 -7.85 19.60
CA GLY A 78 3.68 -7.31 19.84
C GLY A 78 4.43 -6.86 18.57
N TRP A 79 3.78 -6.76 17.42
CA TRP A 79 4.46 -6.47 16.14
C TRP A 79 4.62 -5.00 15.83
N ILE A 80 3.85 -4.16 16.48
CA ILE A 80 3.98 -2.72 16.43
C ILE A 80 3.91 -2.13 17.84
N ARG A 81 4.49 -0.94 18.00
CA ARG A 81 4.33 -0.12 19.18
C ARG A 81 3.87 1.29 18.79
N ARG A 82 3.20 1.93 19.74
CA ARG A 82 2.73 3.32 19.63
C ARG A 82 3.53 4.20 20.55
N GLU A 83 4.05 5.30 20.03
CA GLU A 83 4.74 6.32 20.80
C GLU A 83 3.99 7.65 20.69
N SER A 84 4.06 8.47 21.72
CA SER A 84 3.53 9.83 21.63
C SER A 84 4.42 10.68 20.74
N ASP A 85 3.82 11.47 19.87
CA ASP A 85 4.56 12.44 19.08
C ASP A 85 5.16 13.52 19.98
N ALA A 86 6.37 13.95 19.71
CA ALA A 86 7.05 14.97 20.51
C ALA A 86 6.42 16.37 20.35
N GLY A 87 5.85 16.66 19.19
CA GLY A 87 5.22 17.95 18.89
C GLY A 87 3.73 18.00 19.18
N ASP A 88 3.02 16.86 19.09
CA ASP A 88 1.59 16.75 19.39
C ASP A 88 1.31 15.48 20.21
N ARG A 89 1.11 15.65 21.51
CA ARG A 89 0.79 14.54 22.43
C ARG A 89 -0.49 13.78 22.09
N ARG A 90 -1.37 14.34 21.28
CA ARG A 90 -2.59 13.68 20.81
C ARG A 90 -2.31 12.72 19.63
N ALA A 91 -1.23 12.96 18.90
CA ALA A 91 -0.80 12.10 17.82
C ALA A 91 0.00 10.91 18.37
N LYS A 92 -0.23 9.74 17.77
CA LYS A 92 0.53 8.52 18.07
C LYS A 92 1.32 8.11 16.85
N ARG A 93 2.62 7.98 16.97
CA ARG A 93 3.51 7.45 15.94
C ARG A 93 3.58 5.94 16.03
N ILE A 94 3.61 5.29 14.89
CA ILE A 94 3.56 3.83 14.78
C ILE A 94 4.91 3.32 14.32
N TYR A 95 5.43 2.33 15.05
CA TYR A 95 6.72 1.69 14.77
C TYR A 95 6.57 0.19 14.73
N LEU A 96 7.35 -0.48 13.87
CA LEU A 96 7.55 -1.91 13.96
C LEU A 96 8.43 -2.23 15.18
N THR A 97 8.21 -3.40 15.73
CA THR A 97 9.05 -3.98 16.78
C THR A 97 9.97 -5.06 16.20
N GLU A 98 10.94 -5.50 16.99
CA GLU A 98 11.83 -6.60 16.59
C GLU A 98 11.07 -7.92 16.47
N GLU A 99 10.00 -8.11 17.23
CA GLU A 99 9.13 -9.30 17.17
C GLU A 99 8.39 -9.43 15.82
N ALA A 100 8.23 -8.33 15.08
CA ALA A 100 7.68 -8.36 13.73
C ALA A 100 8.68 -8.89 12.67
N GLU A 101 9.98 -8.88 12.96
CA GLU A 101 11.02 -9.18 11.95
C GLU A 101 10.87 -10.55 11.30
N PRO A 102 10.58 -11.66 12.00
CA PRO A 102 10.37 -12.95 11.35
C PRO A 102 9.19 -12.91 10.35
N ALA A 103 8.08 -12.28 10.70
CA ALA A 103 6.92 -12.12 9.83
C ALA A 103 7.26 -11.21 8.63
N MET A 104 7.95 -10.10 8.86
CA MET A 104 8.39 -9.19 7.81
C MET A 104 9.37 -9.86 6.84
N LYS A 105 10.30 -10.67 7.33
CA LYS A 105 11.24 -11.45 6.51
C LYS A 105 10.49 -12.45 5.63
N ALA A 106 9.56 -13.21 6.19
CA ALA A 106 8.75 -14.16 5.46
C ALA A 106 7.87 -13.48 4.39
N MET A 107 7.26 -12.34 4.71
CA MET A 107 6.51 -11.53 3.75
C MET A 107 7.38 -11.01 2.60
N ARG A 108 8.59 -10.53 2.90
CA ARG A 108 9.55 -10.08 1.88
C ARG A 108 9.96 -11.23 0.95
N ALA A 109 10.21 -12.42 1.49
CA ALA A 109 10.52 -13.61 0.70
C ALA A 109 9.36 -14.00 -0.23
N ALA A 110 8.14 -14.07 0.30
CA ALA A 110 6.94 -14.37 -0.49
C ALA A 110 6.68 -13.32 -1.60
N ALA A 111 6.91 -12.05 -1.31
CA ALA A 111 6.79 -10.97 -2.29
C ALA A 111 7.88 -11.03 -3.38
N ALA A 112 9.12 -11.38 -3.02
CA ALA A 112 10.21 -11.55 -3.96
C ALA A 112 9.97 -12.73 -4.91
N GLU A 113 9.46 -13.84 -4.39
CA GLU A 113 9.10 -15.01 -5.18
C GLU A 113 7.92 -14.70 -6.12
N LEU A 114 6.86 -14.09 -5.62
CA LEU A 114 5.73 -13.66 -6.45
C LEU A 114 6.18 -12.74 -7.59
N ARG A 115 7.07 -11.80 -7.31
CA ARG A 115 7.61 -10.88 -8.32
C ARG A 115 8.41 -11.63 -9.38
N ARG A 116 9.26 -12.58 -8.97
CA ARG A 116 10.02 -13.42 -9.90
C ARG A 116 9.10 -14.19 -10.86
N GLU A 117 8.02 -14.77 -10.32
CA GLU A 117 7.04 -15.52 -11.12
C GLU A 117 6.20 -14.59 -12.01
N ALA A 118 5.76 -13.44 -11.50
CA ALA A 118 4.99 -12.46 -12.25
C ALA A 118 5.77 -11.89 -13.44
N PHE A 119 7.09 -11.83 -13.32
CA PHE A 119 7.98 -11.34 -14.37
C PHE A 119 8.61 -12.49 -15.20
N ALA A 120 8.11 -13.71 -15.08
CA ALA A 120 8.59 -14.81 -15.91
C ALA A 120 8.39 -14.49 -17.40
N GLY A 121 9.41 -14.71 -18.21
CA GLY A 121 9.40 -14.40 -19.64
C GLY A 121 9.81 -12.97 -20.01
N LEU A 122 9.99 -12.06 -19.04
CA LEU A 122 10.54 -10.73 -19.29
C LEU A 122 12.05 -10.71 -19.01
N SER A 123 12.82 -10.09 -19.90
CA SER A 123 14.25 -9.80 -19.67
C SER A 123 14.43 -8.79 -18.52
N ALA A 124 15.64 -8.64 -18.03
CA ALA A 124 15.95 -7.63 -17.01
C ALA A 124 15.63 -6.22 -17.48
N GLU A 125 15.98 -5.89 -18.73
CA GLU A 125 15.74 -4.59 -19.33
C GLU A 125 14.24 -4.29 -19.49
N GLU A 126 13.44 -5.29 -19.92
CA GLU A 126 11.98 -5.13 -20.02
C GLU A 126 11.32 -4.91 -18.66
N ARG A 127 11.84 -5.54 -17.60
CA ARG A 127 11.34 -5.33 -16.22
C ARG A 127 11.62 -3.92 -15.74
N GLU A 128 12.86 -3.45 -15.88
CA GLU A 128 13.23 -2.08 -15.49
C GLU A 128 12.42 -1.06 -16.29
N ARG A 129 12.34 -1.21 -17.61
CA ARG A 129 11.56 -0.33 -18.47
C ARG A 129 10.07 -0.29 -18.08
N LEU A 130 9.48 -1.43 -17.73
CA LEU A 130 8.10 -1.49 -17.24
C LEU A 130 7.93 -0.68 -15.94
N ILE A 131 8.86 -0.82 -15.00
CA ILE A 131 8.84 -0.08 -13.74
C ILE A 131 8.98 1.42 -13.99
N ASP A 132 9.91 1.83 -14.85
CA ASP A 132 10.13 3.24 -15.20
C ASP A 132 8.86 3.85 -15.83
N CYS A 133 8.23 3.16 -16.77
CA CYS A 133 6.97 3.60 -17.36
C CYS A 133 5.86 3.75 -16.31
N LEU A 134 5.73 2.81 -15.38
CA LEU A 134 4.74 2.89 -14.31
C LEU A 134 5.04 4.02 -13.32
N LEU A 135 6.31 4.32 -13.05
CA LEU A 135 6.71 5.45 -12.22
C LEU A 135 6.35 6.78 -12.88
N GLU A 136 6.58 6.94 -14.18
CA GLU A 136 6.18 8.14 -14.93
C GLU A 136 4.66 8.33 -14.91
N VAL A 137 3.89 7.26 -15.18
CA VAL A 137 2.42 7.29 -15.08
C VAL A 137 1.97 7.71 -13.68
N LYS A 138 2.59 7.17 -12.64
CA LYS A 138 2.29 7.53 -11.25
C LYS A 138 2.55 9.01 -10.97
N ILE A 139 3.68 9.56 -11.44
CA ILE A 139 4.03 10.97 -11.28
C ILE A 139 2.97 11.85 -11.96
N ASN A 140 2.56 11.52 -13.19
CA ASN A 140 1.56 12.26 -13.92
C ASN A 140 0.20 12.25 -13.22
N LEU A 141 -0.25 11.09 -12.75
CA LEU A 141 -1.49 10.97 -11.98
C LEU A 141 -1.45 11.76 -10.67
N SER A 142 -0.33 11.74 -9.93
CA SER A 142 -0.18 12.52 -8.70
C SER A 142 -0.25 14.03 -8.94
N ARG A 143 0.28 14.52 -10.08
CA ARG A 143 0.16 15.93 -10.46
C ARG A 143 -1.28 16.32 -10.80
N LEU A 144 -2.01 15.46 -11.51
CA LEU A 144 -3.42 15.66 -11.83
C LEU A 144 -4.26 15.72 -10.56
N ASP A 145 -4.11 14.77 -9.65
CA ASP A 145 -4.83 14.73 -8.38
C ASP A 145 -4.59 16.00 -7.55
N ALA A 146 -3.34 16.44 -7.41
CA ALA A 146 -3.01 17.67 -6.71
C ALA A 146 -3.66 18.93 -7.36
N SER A 147 -3.74 18.97 -8.69
CA SER A 147 -4.37 20.08 -9.42
C SER A 147 -5.88 20.12 -9.23
N GLU A 148 -6.54 18.95 -9.26
CA GLU A 148 -7.99 18.81 -9.04
C GLU A 148 -8.37 19.15 -7.61
N ALA A 149 -7.61 18.67 -6.61
CA ALA A 149 -7.81 19.01 -5.21
C ALA A 149 -7.69 20.52 -4.94
N GLY A 150 -6.70 21.17 -5.58
CA GLY A 150 -6.52 22.64 -5.51
C GLY A 150 -7.70 23.41 -6.11
N ASN A 151 -8.25 22.95 -7.22
CA ASN A 151 -9.41 23.55 -7.86
C ASN A 151 -10.69 23.36 -7.05
N ALA A 152 -10.93 22.19 -6.49
CA ALA A 152 -12.06 21.90 -5.62
C ALA A 152 -12.07 22.80 -4.37
N SER A 153 -10.90 23.02 -3.77
CA SER A 153 -10.73 23.91 -2.61
C SER A 153 -11.03 25.39 -2.93
N ARG A 154 -10.68 25.86 -4.12
CA ARG A 154 -10.97 27.22 -4.58
C ARG A 154 -12.47 27.46 -4.84
N HIS A 155 -13.18 26.48 -5.38
CA HIS A 155 -14.61 26.55 -5.62
C HIS A 155 -15.42 26.62 -4.30
N ARG A 156 -15.03 25.84 -3.28
CA ARG A 156 -15.66 25.87 -1.95
C ARG A 156 -15.46 27.18 -1.18
N ARG A 157 -14.42 27.97 -1.49
CA ARG A 157 -14.17 29.27 -0.85
C ARG A 157 -14.90 30.42 -1.54
N ARG A 158 -15.50 30.20 -2.73
CA ARG A 158 -16.21 31.22 -3.50
C ARG A 158 -17.75 31.05 -3.46
N ALA A 159 -18.24 29.94 -2.94
CA ALA A 159 -19.66 29.68 -2.64
C ALA A 159 -19.96 29.94 -1.16
#